data_1def7f16754a37b91967f4e60197fccb
#
_entry.id   1def7f16754a37b91967f4e60197fccb
#
_cell.length_a   1.000
_cell.length_b   1.000
_cell.length_c   1.000
_cell.angle_alpha   90.00
_cell.angle_beta   90.00
_cell.angle_gamma   90.00
#
_symmetry.space_group_name_H-M   'P 1'
#
loop_
_entity.id
_entity.type
_entity.pdbx_description
1 polymer ?
#
loop_
_entity_poly.entity_id
_entity_poly.type
_entity_poly.pdbx_seq_one_letter_code
_entity_poly.pdbx_strand_id
1 'polypeptide(L)'
;MCIRDRPTVESLKGKRVGVLQGTTQETFGNEHWAPKGIEIVSYQGQDNIYSDLTAGRIDAAFQDEVAASEGFLKQPVGKDYKFGGPSVKDEKLFGVGTGMGLRKEDNELREALNKAFAEMRADGTYEKLAKKYFDFDVYGG
;
A
#
# COMPACT_ATOMS: atom_id res chain seq x y z
N MET A 1 3.09 1.59 4.94
CA MET A 1 3.93 2.80 5.06
C MET A 1 5.38 2.40 5.31
N CYS A 2 6.33 2.85 4.48
CA CYS A 2 7.76 2.54 4.65
C CYS A 2 8.44 3.64 5.45
N ILE A 3 9.06 3.32 6.59
CA ILE A 3 9.78 4.25 7.45
C ILE A 3 11.01 3.58 8.10
N ARG A 4 11.95 4.37 8.59
CA ARG A 4 13.15 3.86 9.24
C ARG A 4 12.89 3.39 10.69
N ASP A 5 12.24 4.20 11.55
CA ASP A 5 12.24 3.97 13.01
C ASP A 5 10.92 4.26 13.76
N ARG A 6 9.77 4.49 13.11
CA ARG A 6 8.59 5.01 13.82
C ARG A 6 7.29 4.28 13.51
N PRO A 7 6.62 3.67 14.51
CA PRO A 7 5.52 2.75 14.27
C PRO A 7 4.11 3.35 14.36
N THR A 8 3.90 4.62 14.72
CA THR A 8 2.55 5.20 14.90
C THR A 8 2.33 6.48 14.11
N VAL A 9 1.07 6.78 13.76
CA VAL A 9 0.68 8.02 13.07
C VAL A 9 1.04 9.26 13.91
N GLU A 10 0.90 9.18 15.24
CA GLU A 10 1.26 10.27 16.16
C GLU A 10 2.75 10.61 16.07
N SER A 11 3.60 9.62 15.84
CA SER A 11 5.05 9.82 15.70
C SER A 11 5.44 10.51 14.39
N LEU A 12 4.50 10.64 13.45
CA LEU A 12 4.69 11.35 12.18
C LEU A 12 4.33 12.85 12.27
N LYS A 13 3.79 13.32 13.39
CA LYS A 13 3.49 14.75 13.56
C LYS A 13 4.75 15.60 13.34
N GLY A 14 4.65 16.61 12.48
CA GLY A 14 5.78 17.45 12.07
C GLY A 14 6.76 16.77 11.10
N LYS A 15 6.39 15.61 10.54
CA LYS A 15 7.19 14.83 9.59
C LYS A 15 6.63 14.94 8.18
N ARG A 16 7.49 14.68 7.19
CA ARG A 16 7.16 14.70 5.76
C ARG A 16 6.88 13.27 5.28
N VAL A 17 5.70 13.08 4.72
CA VAL A 17 5.26 11.79 4.16
C VAL A 17 5.05 11.91 2.66
N GLY A 18 5.84 11.17 1.88
CA GLY A 18 5.73 11.12 0.42
C GLY A 18 4.58 10.24 -0.02
N VAL A 19 3.80 10.72 -0.98
CA VAL A 19 2.68 10.02 -1.61
C VAL A 19 2.74 10.18 -3.13
N LEU A 20 2.21 9.20 -3.86
CA LEU A 20 2.09 9.32 -5.32
C LEU A 20 0.86 10.16 -5.66
N GLN A 21 1.06 11.17 -6.50
CA GLN A 21 0.01 12.08 -6.95
C GLN A 21 -1.15 11.34 -7.63
N GLY A 22 -2.37 11.77 -7.38
CA GLY A 22 -3.59 11.22 -7.96
C GLY A 22 -4.03 9.88 -7.38
N THR A 23 -3.42 9.43 -6.28
CA THR A 23 -3.78 8.17 -5.61
C THR A 23 -4.73 8.36 -4.44
N THR A 24 -5.39 7.28 -4.03
CA THR A 24 -6.21 7.25 -2.82
C THR A 24 -5.38 7.49 -1.56
N GLN A 25 -4.09 7.14 -1.57
CA GLN A 25 -3.15 7.42 -0.49
C GLN A 25 -2.91 8.93 -0.33
N GLU A 26 -2.79 9.68 -1.44
CA GLU A 26 -2.69 11.14 -1.38
C GLU A 26 -3.95 11.76 -0.79
N THR A 27 -5.13 11.33 -1.26
CA THR A 27 -6.41 11.80 -0.74
C THR A 27 -6.52 11.54 0.76
N PHE A 28 -6.22 10.31 1.19
CA PHE A 28 -6.24 9.94 2.60
C PHE A 28 -5.27 10.78 3.44
N GLY A 29 -4.03 10.96 2.96
CA GLY A 29 -3.02 11.77 3.63
C GLY A 29 -3.48 13.21 3.85
N ASN A 30 -4.05 13.82 2.81
CA ASN A 30 -4.54 15.20 2.88
C ASN A 30 -5.77 15.35 3.79
N GLU A 31 -6.71 14.40 3.77
CA GLU A 31 -7.93 14.45 4.57
C GLU A 31 -7.72 14.10 6.04
N HIS A 32 -6.87 13.12 6.34
CA HIS A 32 -6.77 12.54 7.68
C HIS A 32 -5.45 12.83 8.41
N TRP A 33 -4.35 13.10 7.70
CA TRP A 33 -3.03 13.30 8.29
C TRP A 33 -2.56 14.74 8.26
N ALA A 34 -2.77 15.46 7.17
CA ALA A 34 -2.39 16.86 7.09
C ALA A 34 -3.01 17.74 8.21
N PRO A 35 -4.31 17.59 8.57
CA PRO A 35 -4.91 18.31 9.69
C PRO A 35 -4.30 17.99 11.05
N LYS A 36 -3.60 16.86 11.18
CA LYS A 36 -2.88 16.44 12.41
C LYS A 36 -1.44 16.96 12.46
N GLY A 37 -1.05 17.78 11.49
CA GLY A 37 0.29 18.38 11.44
C GLY A 37 1.34 17.46 10.80
N ILE A 38 0.94 16.55 9.90
CA ILE A 38 1.82 15.75 9.07
C ILE A 38 1.89 16.42 7.69
N GLU A 39 3.09 16.69 7.18
CA GLU A 39 3.28 17.28 5.86
C GLU A 39 3.17 16.21 4.78
N ILE A 40 2.20 16.35 3.87
CA ILE A 40 2.02 15.44 2.74
C ILE A 40 2.75 16.01 1.53
N VAL A 41 3.72 15.25 1.01
CA VAL A 41 4.54 15.64 -0.15
C VAL A 41 4.17 14.77 -1.34
N SER A 42 3.55 15.38 -2.35
CA SER A 42 3.05 14.68 -3.54
C SER A 42 4.15 14.57 -4.61
N TYR A 43 4.31 13.38 -5.19
CA TYR A 43 5.30 13.09 -6.23
C TYR A 43 4.62 12.54 -7.48
N GLN A 44 5.16 12.87 -8.64
CA GLN A 44 4.67 12.35 -9.93
C GLN A 44 5.14 10.91 -10.23
N GLY A 45 6.17 10.43 -9.54
CA GLY A 45 6.75 9.10 -9.75
C GLY A 45 7.16 8.44 -8.43
N GLN A 46 6.97 7.13 -8.37
CA GLN A 46 7.30 6.33 -7.18
C GLN A 46 8.80 6.33 -6.90
N ASP A 47 9.65 6.31 -7.93
CA ASP A 47 11.11 6.33 -7.79
C ASP A 47 11.61 7.63 -7.14
N ASN A 48 10.91 8.74 -7.37
CA ASN A 48 11.22 10.02 -6.73
C ASN A 48 10.95 9.97 -5.23
N ILE A 49 9.87 9.29 -4.81
CA ILE A 49 9.57 9.06 -3.39
C ILE A 49 10.70 8.26 -2.74
N TYR A 50 11.15 7.18 -3.36
CA TYR A 50 12.23 6.36 -2.83
C TYR A 50 13.57 7.10 -2.78
N SER A 51 13.86 7.90 -3.79
CA SER A 51 15.06 8.73 -3.82
C SER A 51 15.06 9.76 -2.70
N ASP A 52 13.93 10.41 -2.45
CA ASP A 52 13.82 11.41 -1.39
C ASP A 52 13.77 10.78 0.01
N LEU A 53 13.18 9.60 0.15
CA LEU A 53 13.19 8.84 1.38
C LEU A 53 14.61 8.41 1.76
N THR A 54 15.37 7.89 0.81
CA THR A 54 16.77 7.45 1.04
C THR A 54 17.72 8.61 1.29
N ALA A 55 17.48 9.75 0.65
CA ALA A 55 18.23 10.99 0.88
C ALA A 55 17.82 11.74 2.16
N GLY A 56 16.80 11.26 2.91
CA GLY A 56 16.31 11.90 4.12
C GLY A 56 15.53 13.21 3.88
N ARG A 57 15.09 13.47 2.64
CA ARG A 57 14.27 14.63 2.32
C ARG A 57 12.81 14.46 2.72
N ILE A 58 12.35 13.22 2.85
CA ILE A 58 11.09 12.83 3.50
C ILE A 58 11.36 11.79 4.57
N ASP A 59 10.47 11.69 5.55
CA ASP A 59 10.63 10.81 6.71
C ASP A 59 9.93 9.46 6.53
N ALA A 60 8.92 9.41 5.67
CA ALA A 60 8.15 8.20 5.36
C ALA A 60 7.57 8.23 3.94
N ALA A 61 7.21 7.07 3.40
CA ALA A 61 6.44 6.91 2.17
C ALA A 61 5.14 6.16 2.46
N PHE A 62 4.01 6.67 1.98
CA PHE A 62 2.71 6.04 2.12
C PHE A 62 2.22 5.54 0.77
N GLN A 63 2.09 4.23 0.63
CA GLN A 63 1.76 3.57 -0.61
C GLN A 63 1.18 2.17 -0.36
N ASP A 64 0.81 1.47 -1.42
CA ASP A 64 0.39 0.08 -1.38
C ASP A 64 1.49 -0.83 -0.78
N GLU A 65 1.08 -1.81 0.02
CA GLU A 65 1.99 -2.68 0.77
C GLU A 65 2.78 -3.62 -0.14
N VAL A 66 2.12 -4.18 -1.16
CA VAL A 66 2.77 -5.07 -2.13
C VAL A 66 3.78 -4.29 -2.97
N ALA A 67 3.38 -3.11 -3.47
CA ALA A 67 4.27 -2.24 -4.22
C ALA A 67 5.50 -1.80 -3.39
N ALA A 68 5.30 -1.49 -2.11
CA ALA A 68 6.39 -1.14 -1.20
C ALA A 68 7.34 -2.31 -0.95
N SER A 69 6.80 -3.52 -0.72
CA SER A 69 7.59 -4.73 -0.50
C SER A 69 8.48 -5.04 -1.71
N GLU A 70 7.86 -5.19 -2.88
CA GLU A 70 8.56 -5.63 -4.08
C GLU A 70 9.43 -4.52 -4.70
N GLY A 71 8.91 -3.29 -4.75
CA GLY A 71 9.58 -2.18 -5.40
C GLY A 71 10.69 -1.53 -4.58
N PHE A 72 10.68 -1.70 -3.25
CA PHE A 72 11.62 -1.01 -2.38
C PHE A 72 12.23 -1.87 -1.27
N LEU A 73 11.42 -2.47 -0.39
CA LEU A 73 11.95 -3.13 0.82
C LEU A 73 12.80 -4.36 0.51
N LYS A 74 12.46 -5.11 -0.54
CA LYS A 74 13.25 -6.26 -1.00
C LYS A 74 14.49 -5.87 -1.84
N GLN A 75 14.61 -4.58 -2.20
CA GLN A 75 15.77 -4.10 -2.93
C GLN A 75 16.92 -3.75 -1.98
N PRO A 76 18.19 -3.78 -2.45
CA PRO A 76 19.35 -3.44 -1.61
C PRO A 76 19.25 -2.06 -0.95
N VAL A 77 18.61 -1.10 -1.62
CA VAL A 77 18.41 0.26 -1.13
C VAL A 77 17.39 0.35 0.01
N GLY A 78 16.47 -0.61 0.10
CA GLY A 78 15.42 -0.67 1.11
C GLY A 78 15.79 -1.39 2.40
N LYS A 79 16.97 -2.01 2.50
CA LYS A 79 17.37 -2.88 3.64
C LYS A 79 17.30 -2.22 5.02
N ASP A 80 17.49 -0.89 5.08
CA ASP A 80 17.46 -0.12 6.33
C ASP A 80 16.06 0.43 6.64
N TYR A 81 15.05 0.02 5.87
CA TYR A 81 13.66 0.44 5.98
C TYR A 81 12.75 -0.73 6.30
N LYS A 82 11.60 -0.45 6.87
CA LYS A 82 10.56 -1.44 7.19
C LYS A 82 9.18 -0.82 7.10
N PHE A 83 8.15 -1.64 7.13
CA PHE A 83 6.80 -1.16 7.35
C PHE A 83 6.66 -0.55 8.74
N GLY A 84 6.04 0.61 8.81
CA GLY A 84 5.77 1.34 10.06
C GLY A 84 4.29 1.40 10.35
N GLY A 85 3.90 0.95 11.53
CA GLY A 85 2.52 0.96 12.00
C GLY A 85 1.62 -0.11 11.34
N PRO A 86 0.36 -0.18 11.76
CA PRO A 86 -0.64 -1.07 11.16
C PRO A 86 -1.00 -0.62 9.75
N SER A 87 -1.52 -1.54 8.95
CA SER A 87 -2.12 -1.21 7.65
C SER A 87 -3.26 -0.22 7.82
N VAL A 88 -3.24 0.82 7.00
CA VAL A 88 -4.29 1.85 7.02
C VAL A 88 -5.51 1.29 6.29
N LYS A 89 -6.66 1.29 6.95
CA LYS A 89 -7.93 0.83 6.40
C LYS A 89 -8.91 2.00 6.33
N ASP A 90 -9.51 2.20 5.18
CA ASP A 90 -10.61 3.13 4.95
C ASP A 90 -11.42 2.61 3.77
N GLU A 91 -12.56 1.97 4.06
CA GLU A 91 -13.41 1.35 3.04
C GLU A 91 -13.94 2.35 2.01
N LYS A 92 -14.10 3.61 2.40
CA LYS A 92 -14.62 4.66 1.52
C LYS A 92 -13.58 5.08 0.48
N LEU A 93 -12.30 5.14 0.86
CA LEU A 93 -11.19 5.58 0.00
C LEU A 93 -10.48 4.41 -0.69
N PHE A 94 -10.20 3.33 0.05
CA PHE A 94 -9.45 2.18 -0.48
C PHE A 94 -10.35 1.03 -0.93
N GLY A 95 -11.68 1.10 -0.66
CA GLY A 95 -12.59 0.01 -0.91
C GLY A 95 -12.35 -1.19 0.01
N VAL A 96 -12.97 -2.31 -0.35
CA VAL A 96 -12.87 -3.57 0.41
C VAL A 96 -11.72 -4.48 -0.06
N GLY A 97 -10.87 -4.00 -0.94
CA GLY A 97 -9.73 -4.75 -1.48
C GLY A 97 -9.45 -4.47 -2.95
N THR A 98 -8.51 -5.21 -3.51
CA THR A 98 -8.13 -5.10 -4.92
C THR A 98 -9.15 -5.84 -5.79
N GLY A 99 -9.68 -5.16 -6.81
CA GLY A 99 -10.64 -5.72 -7.76
C GLY A 99 -10.08 -5.81 -9.17
N MET A 100 -10.69 -6.67 -9.98
CA MET A 100 -10.44 -6.74 -11.42
C MET A 100 -11.48 -5.90 -12.17
N GLY A 101 -11.01 -4.94 -12.99
CA GLY A 101 -11.88 -4.15 -13.86
C GLY A 101 -12.35 -4.96 -15.06
N LEU A 102 -13.67 -5.05 -15.25
CA LEU A 102 -14.31 -5.72 -16.39
C LEU A 102 -15.27 -4.75 -17.07
N ARG A 103 -15.62 -5.02 -18.35
CA ARG A 103 -16.71 -4.31 -19.00
C ARG A 103 -18.03 -4.64 -18.28
N LYS A 104 -18.96 -3.69 -18.27
CA LYS A 104 -20.24 -3.84 -17.55
C LYS A 104 -21.09 -5.03 -18.04
N GLU A 105 -20.97 -5.34 -19.33
CA GLU A 105 -21.68 -6.44 -20.00
C GLU A 105 -21.05 -7.83 -19.77
N ASP A 106 -19.81 -7.93 -19.31
CA ASP A 106 -19.07 -9.19 -19.13
C ASP A 106 -19.50 -9.94 -17.84
N ASN A 107 -20.81 -10.17 -17.66
CA ASN A 107 -21.34 -10.79 -16.44
C ASN A 107 -20.88 -12.25 -16.27
N GLU A 108 -20.89 -13.03 -17.36
CA GLU A 108 -20.44 -14.42 -17.32
C GLU A 108 -18.96 -14.54 -16.93
N LEU A 109 -18.11 -13.67 -17.47
CA LEU A 109 -16.70 -13.62 -17.11
C LEU A 109 -16.52 -13.23 -15.63
N ARG A 110 -17.28 -12.25 -15.15
CA ARG A 110 -17.26 -11.84 -13.73
C ARG A 110 -17.60 -13.03 -12.81
N GLU A 111 -18.68 -13.75 -13.13
CA GLU A 111 -19.13 -14.90 -12.34
C GLU A 111 -18.10 -16.03 -12.35
N ALA A 112 -17.53 -16.31 -13.52
CA ALA A 112 -16.48 -17.34 -13.66
C ALA A 112 -15.24 -16.98 -12.85
N LEU A 113 -14.77 -15.74 -12.89
CA LEU A 113 -13.63 -15.27 -12.11
C LEU A 113 -13.90 -15.30 -10.60
N ASN A 114 -15.07 -14.85 -10.16
CA ASN A 114 -15.44 -14.89 -8.75
C ASN A 114 -15.51 -16.33 -8.23
N LYS A 115 -16.07 -17.25 -9.02
CA LYS A 115 -16.13 -18.68 -8.69
C LYS A 115 -14.73 -19.28 -8.57
N ALA A 116 -13.87 -19.08 -9.58
CA ALA A 116 -12.50 -19.57 -9.57
C ALA A 116 -11.72 -19.04 -8.35
N PHE A 117 -11.90 -17.77 -8.02
CA PHE A 117 -11.25 -17.16 -6.87
C PHE A 117 -11.73 -17.76 -5.53
N ALA A 118 -13.04 -18.02 -5.42
CA ALA A 118 -13.61 -18.69 -4.25
C ALA A 118 -13.09 -20.12 -4.09
N GLU A 119 -12.97 -20.86 -5.19
CA GLU A 119 -12.42 -22.22 -5.22
C GLU A 119 -10.95 -22.23 -4.81
N MET A 120 -10.11 -21.33 -5.35
CA MET A 120 -8.70 -21.20 -4.97
C MET A 120 -8.50 -20.87 -3.47
N ARG A 121 -9.43 -20.15 -2.88
CA ARG A 121 -9.41 -19.88 -1.44
C ARG A 121 -9.82 -21.11 -0.63
N ALA A 122 -10.86 -21.80 -1.06
CA ALA A 122 -11.38 -22.97 -0.36
C ALA A 122 -10.41 -24.16 -0.36
N ASP A 123 -9.66 -24.36 -1.43
CA ASP A 123 -8.68 -25.45 -1.58
C ASP A 123 -7.27 -25.10 -1.08
N GLY A 124 -7.06 -23.85 -0.60
CA GLY A 124 -5.77 -23.37 -0.10
C GLY A 124 -4.75 -22.97 -1.17
N THR A 125 -5.11 -23.05 -2.47
CA THR A 125 -4.23 -22.64 -3.57
C THR A 125 -3.82 -21.20 -3.47
N TYR A 126 -4.77 -20.31 -3.13
CA TYR A 126 -4.47 -18.88 -2.95
C TYR A 126 -3.43 -18.65 -1.87
N GLU A 127 -3.61 -19.24 -0.69
CA GLU A 127 -2.69 -19.10 0.44
C GLU A 127 -1.30 -19.65 0.11
N LYS A 128 -1.24 -20.81 -0.55
CA LYS A 128 0.03 -21.42 -0.99
C LYS A 128 0.79 -20.52 -1.97
N LEU A 129 0.08 -19.89 -2.91
CA LEU A 129 0.68 -18.95 -3.85
C LEU A 129 1.12 -17.67 -3.16
N ALA A 130 0.28 -17.09 -2.29
CA ALA A 130 0.62 -15.89 -1.54
C ALA A 130 1.89 -16.08 -0.69
N LYS A 131 1.98 -17.14 0.08
CA LYS A 131 3.16 -17.48 0.91
C LYS A 131 4.46 -17.70 0.13
N LYS A 132 4.37 -17.97 -1.17
CA LYS A 132 5.56 -18.10 -2.02
C LYS A 132 6.25 -16.76 -2.28
N TYR A 133 5.48 -15.67 -2.25
CA TYR A 133 5.95 -14.35 -2.64
C TYR A 133 5.93 -13.34 -1.49
N PHE A 134 5.04 -13.52 -0.51
CA PHE A 134 4.79 -12.58 0.57
C PHE A 134 4.89 -13.28 1.93
N ASP A 135 5.45 -12.57 2.91
CA ASP A 135 5.55 -12.95 4.31
C ASP A 135 4.45 -12.30 5.18
N PHE A 136 3.50 -11.62 4.54
CA PHE A 136 2.33 -11.00 5.15
C PHE A 136 1.03 -11.43 4.43
N ASP A 137 -0.12 -11.23 5.08
CA ASP A 137 -1.42 -11.57 4.48
C ASP A 137 -1.82 -10.53 3.43
N VAL A 138 -1.75 -10.93 2.16
CA VAL A 138 -2.12 -10.08 1.01
C VAL A 138 -3.63 -10.04 0.74
N TYR A 139 -4.41 -10.88 1.40
CA TYR A 139 -5.86 -10.86 1.25
C TYR A 139 -6.52 -9.79 2.13
N GLY A 140 -5.92 -9.52 3.29
CA GLY A 140 -6.41 -8.52 4.24
C GLY A 140 -7.71 -8.97 4.91
N GLY A 141 -7.62 -9.80 5.92
CA GLY A 141 -8.74 -10.18 6.78
C GLY A 141 -9.19 -9.03 7.69
#